data_c80a4f322241e4a55ae8669657ebc1ab
#
_entry.id   c80a4f322241e4a55ae8669657ebc1ab
#
_cell.length_a   1.000
_cell.length_b   1.000
_cell.length_c   1.000
_cell.angle_alpha   90.00
_cell.angle_beta   90.00
_cell.angle_gamma   90.00
#
_symmetry.space_group_name_H-M   'P 1'
#
loop_
_entity.id
_entity.type
_entity.pdbx_description
1 polymer ?
#
loop_
_entity_poly.entity_id
_entity_poly.type
_entity_poly.pdbx_seq_one_letter_code
_entity_poly.pdbx_strand_id
1 'polypeptide(L)'
;PVLGGTGSLGAYISTHGERIPFGGLGGLLGTLFTKPWRVIGALFGPRRPLYYLQVFAPLGFAPFLSPSTLAAVMAPLLANGLSTFWYQQTIERHYGTLVIPGLLVAALYGIAHLPVRIHKSVVGLVIISAVIGLYLWGPAPGSRHPGRWVTSAPSYAQTAEEAIDMIPAQASVSADYHLVTHLSHRSEIYEFPCPWLDHNWEDGRSTDRTLSDRAEEVEYVLVLRESKPQVKETLDRLMKSGNYQTVLDREGVVLLAREGPAK
;
A
#
# COMPACT_ATOMS: atom_id res chain seq x y z
N PRO A 1 -19.03 0.57 -11.10
CA PRO A 1 -18.48 1.91 -10.96
C PRO A 1 -18.52 2.35 -9.50
N VAL A 2 -17.60 1.86 -8.71
CA VAL A 2 -17.42 2.27 -7.30
C VAL A 2 -16.84 3.70 -7.21
N LEU A 3 -16.64 4.38 -8.33
CA LEU A 3 -16.23 5.78 -8.42
C LEU A 3 -17.42 6.75 -8.52
N GLY A 4 -18.60 6.35 -8.09
CA GLY A 4 -19.75 7.26 -7.90
C GLY A 4 -19.65 8.13 -6.65
N GLY A 5 -18.55 8.07 -5.92
CA GLY A 5 -18.21 9.08 -4.92
C GLY A 5 -17.74 10.34 -5.64
N THR A 6 -18.47 11.44 -5.45
CA THR A 6 -18.04 12.77 -5.85
C THR A 6 -16.55 12.94 -5.59
N GLY A 7 -15.73 12.95 -6.67
CA GLY A 7 -14.25 13.09 -6.59
C GLY A 7 -13.83 14.48 -6.12
N SER A 8 -14.47 14.99 -5.08
CA SER A 8 -14.13 16.26 -4.46
C SER A 8 -12.96 16.02 -3.49
N LEU A 9 -12.06 16.99 -3.43
CA LEU A 9 -10.99 17.03 -2.43
C LEU A 9 -11.54 16.79 -1.01
N GLY A 10 -12.78 17.24 -0.73
CA GLY A 10 -13.47 17.01 0.54
C GLY A 10 -13.78 15.54 0.81
N ALA A 11 -14.20 14.76 -0.19
CA ALA A 11 -14.43 13.32 -0.04
C ALA A 11 -13.11 12.57 0.18
N TYR A 12 -12.04 12.95 -0.53
CA TYR A 12 -10.71 12.40 -0.31
C TYR A 12 -10.20 12.68 1.11
N ILE A 13 -10.32 13.92 1.59
CA ILE A 13 -9.91 14.31 2.96
C ILE A 13 -10.76 13.58 4.01
N SER A 14 -12.05 13.36 3.77
CA SER A 14 -12.91 12.65 4.73
C SER A 14 -12.57 11.17 4.84
N THR A 15 -12.24 10.52 3.74
CA THR A 15 -11.85 9.09 3.71
C THR A 15 -10.43 8.83 4.20
N HIS A 16 -9.51 9.79 4.05
CA HIS A 16 -8.11 9.67 4.46
C HIS A 16 -7.76 10.53 5.68
N GLY A 17 -8.74 11.20 6.26
CA GLY A 17 -8.54 12.07 7.42
C GLY A 17 -7.97 11.35 8.65
N GLU A 18 -8.23 10.06 8.77
CA GLU A 18 -7.68 9.20 9.84
C GLU A 18 -6.17 9.01 9.74
N ARG A 19 -5.58 9.23 8.55
CA ARG A 19 -4.12 9.19 8.34
C ARG A 19 -3.41 10.42 8.90
N ILE A 20 -4.17 11.49 9.19
CA ILE A 20 -3.63 12.73 9.76
C ILE A 20 -3.75 12.64 11.29
N PRO A 21 -2.64 12.78 12.04
CA PRO A 21 -2.67 12.69 13.50
C PRO A 21 -3.49 13.82 14.13
N PHE A 22 -3.82 13.66 15.39
CA PHE A 22 -4.55 14.65 16.22
C PHE A 22 -6.00 14.90 15.80
N GLY A 23 -6.65 13.94 15.14
CA GLY A 23 -8.05 14.07 14.73
C GLY A 23 -8.26 14.79 13.40
N GLY A 24 -7.33 14.59 12.46
CA GLY A 24 -7.40 15.15 11.11
C GLY A 24 -6.75 16.52 10.97
N LEU A 25 -6.96 17.16 9.80
CA LEU A 25 -6.28 18.42 9.45
C LEU A 25 -6.56 19.54 10.46
N GLY A 26 -7.80 19.70 10.90
CA GLY A 26 -8.16 20.73 11.87
C GLY A 26 -7.46 20.53 13.22
N GLY A 27 -7.43 19.29 13.71
CA GLY A 27 -6.74 18.94 14.96
C GLY A 27 -5.22 19.08 14.84
N LEU A 28 -4.64 18.73 13.68
CA LEU A 28 -3.21 18.96 13.42
C LEU A 28 -2.86 20.45 13.46
N LEU A 29 -3.63 21.29 12.75
CA LEU A 29 -3.41 22.75 12.77
C LEU A 29 -3.59 23.32 14.16
N GLY A 30 -4.68 22.98 14.87
CA GLY A 30 -4.88 23.39 16.25
C GLY A 30 -3.74 22.98 17.18
N THR A 31 -3.22 21.74 17.02
CA THR A 31 -2.09 21.25 17.81
C THR A 31 -0.79 21.97 17.45
N LEU A 32 -0.59 22.30 16.18
CA LEU A 32 0.61 23.04 15.74
C LEU A 32 0.71 24.41 16.41
N PHE A 33 -0.42 25.12 16.56
CA PHE A 33 -0.43 26.45 17.20
C PHE A 33 -0.46 26.39 18.74
N THR A 34 -1.10 25.39 19.32
CA THR A 34 -1.28 25.34 20.79
C THR A 34 -0.21 24.49 21.48
N LYS A 35 0.27 23.43 20.83
CA LYS A 35 1.21 22.44 21.41
C LYS A 35 2.22 21.95 20.37
N PRO A 36 3.05 22.82 19.74
CA PRO A 36 3.92 22.47 18.63
C PRO A 36 4.90 21.32 18.95
N TRP A 37 5.32 21.18 20.21
CA TRP A 37 6.17 20.06 20.66
C TRP A 37 5.55 18.69 20.43
N ARG A 38 4.20 18.57 20.46
CA ARG A 38 3.52 17.31 20.15
C ARG A 38 3.65 16.95 18.67
N VAL A 39 3.59 17.95 17.79
CA VAL A 39 3.79 17.74 16.34
C VAL A 39 5.24 17.34 16.07
N ILE A 40 6.20 18.02 16.71
CA ILE A 40 7.63 17.67 16.64
C ILE A 40 7.84 16.24 17.17
N GLY A 41 7.28 15.90 18.33
CA GLY A 41 7.36 14.54 18.89
C GLY A 41 6.73 13.49 17.96
N ALA A 42 5.65 13.83 17.27
CA ALA A 42 5.06 12.96 16.28
C ALA A 42 5.98 12.71 15.07
N LEU A 43 6.73 13.69 14.61
CA LEU A 43 7.73 13.55 13.54
C LEU A 43 8.91 12.64 13.89
N PHE A 44 9.19 12.43 15.16
CA PHE A 44 10.30 11.59 15.64
C PHE A 44 9.84 10.34 16.40
N GLY A 45 8.58 9.92 16.21
CA GLY A 45 8.04 8.67 16.78
C GLY A 45 8.78 7.41 16.28
N PRO A 46 8.48 6.22 16.82
CA PRO A 46 9.35 5.04 16.82
C PRO A 46 9.90 4.58 15.45
N ARG A 47 9.17 4.72 14.36
CA ARG A 47 9.61 4.26 13.02
C ARG A 47 10.19 5.37 12.15
N ARG A 48 9.94 6.60 12.48
CA ARG A 48 10.23 7.77 11.67
C ARG A 48 11.72 8.09 11.51
N PRO A 49 12.56 7.96 12.55
CA PRO A 49 14.01 8.15 12.40
C PRO A 49 14.62 7.21 11.36
N LEU A 50 14.18 5.93 11.34
CA LEU A 50 14.63 4.98 10.33
C LEU A 50 14.16 5.37 8.93
N TYR A 51 12.90 5.81 8.78
CA TYR A 51 12.39 6.30 7.51
C TYR A 51 13.22 7.47 6.96
N TYR A 52 13.51 8.47 7.78
CA TYR A 52 14.36 9.59 7.37
C TYR A 52 15.78 9.12 7.00
N LEU A 53 16.34 8.22 7.79
CA LEU A 53 17.64 7.64 7.45
C LEU A 53 17.60 6.93 6.08
N GLN A 54 16.57 6.14 5.83
CA GLN A 54 16.39 5.40 4.57
C GLN A 54 16.23 6.31 3.34
N VAL A 55 15.62 7.49 3.47
CA VAL A 55 15.44 8.39 2.34
C VAL A 55 16.65 9.33 2.13
N PHE A 56 17.38 9.69 3.16
CA PHE A 56 18.53 10.63 3.06
C PHE A 56 19.89 9.94 2.93
N ALA A 57 20.10 8.83 3.64
CA ALA A 57 21.42 8.18 3.68
C ALA A 57 21.88 7.64 2.31
N PRO A 58 21.04 7.04 1.45
CA PRO A 58 21.48 6.61 0.12
C PRO A 58 21.96 7.76 -0.77
N LEU A 59 21.53 8.98 -0.47
CA LEU A 59 21.98 10.20 -1.16
C LEU A 59 23.18 10.87 -0.46
N GLY A 60 23.82 10.20 0.51
CA GLY A 60 24.93 10.76 1.26
C GLY A 60 24.58 12.07 1.99
N PHE A 61 23.30 12.27 2.32
CA PHE A 61 22.77 13.52 2.90
C PHE A 61 22.98 14.77 2.02
N ALA A 62 23.33 14.61 0.74
CA ALA A 62 23.55 15.71 -0.20
C ALA A 62 22.34 16.64 -0.39
N PRO A 63 21.06 16.22 -0.23
CA PRO A 63 19.93 17.16 -0.30
C PRO A 63 20.03 18.36 0.67
N PHE A 64 20.69 18.20 1.81
CA PHE A 64 20.90 19.28 2.79
C PHE A 64 21.84 20.38 2.30
N LEU A 65 22.60 20.13 1.23
CA LEU A 65 23.46 21.14 0.61
C LEU A 65 22.65 22.18 -0.20
N SER A 66 21.38 21.91 -0.51
CA SER A 66 20.47 22.85 -1.17
C SER A 66 19.18 23.05 -0.37
N PRO A 67 19.19 23.85 0.71
CA PRO A 67 18.04 24.05 1.57
C PRO A 67 16.79 24.58 0.86
N SER A 68 16.96 25.45 -0.13
CA SER A 68 15.85 26.02 -0.91
C SER A 68 15.12 24.97 -1.74
N THR A 69 15.87 24.09 -2.41
CA THR A 69 15.30 22.99 -3.19
C THR A 69 14.71 21.93 -2.26
N LEU A 70 15.39 21.64 -1.14
CA LEU A 70 14.88 20.73 -0.12
C LEU A 70 13.54 21.21 0.47
N ALA A 71 13.38 22.52 0.67
CA ALA A 71 12.13 23.10 1.17
C ALA A 71 10.92 22.76 0.29
N ALA A 72 11.10 22.65 -1.04
CA ALA A 72 10.04 22.25 -1.95
C ALA A 72 9.54 20.80 -1.72
N VAL A 73 10.38 19.94 -1.15
CA VAL A 73 10.08 18.54 -0.87
C VAL A 73 9.56 18.31 0.55
N MET A 74 9.64 19.34 1.39
CA MET A 74 9.28 19.21 2.80
C MET A 74 7.80 18.85 3.00
N ALA A 75 6.89 19.35 2.16
CA ALA A 75 5.47 19.07 2.32
C ALA A 75 5.15 17.56 2.21
N PRO A 76 5.50 16.84 1.14
CA PRO A 76 5.27 15.39 1.05
C PRO A 76 6.11 14.60 2.08
N LEU A 77 7.32 15.02 2.39
CA LEU A 77 8.16 14.37 3.40
C LEU A 77 7.54 14.45 4.80
N LEU A 78 7.04 15.63 5.20
CA LEU A 78 6.36 15.85 6.47
C LEU A 78 5.01 15.15 6.52
N ALA A 79 4.26 15.11 5.40
CA ALA A 79 3.02 14.36 5.31
C ALA A 79 3.25 12.87 5.60
N ASN A 80 4.29 12.27 5.00
CA ASN A 80 4.66 10.89 5.29
C ASN A 80 5.12 10.70 6.75
N GLY A 81 5.95 11.62 7.25
CA GLY A 81 6.47 11.56 8.62
C GLY A 81 5.39 11.73 9.68
N LEU A 82 4.37 12.56 9.44
CA LEU A 82 3.26 12.78 10.35
C LEU A 82 2.17 11.70 10.25
N SER A 83 2.09 10.98 9.15
CA SER A 83 1.02 10.02 8.94
C SER A 83 0.90 9.00 10.08
N THR A 84 -0.34 8.65 10.42
CA THR A 84 -0.65 7.52 11.31
C THR A 84 -0.54 6.18 10.57
N PHE A 85 -0.56 6.22 9.24
CA PHE A 85 -0.50 5.05 8.37
C PHE A 85 0.96 4.64 8.13
N TRP A 86 1.39 3.56 8.75
CA TRP A 86 2.79 3.15 8.80
C TRP A 86 3.41 2.83 7.43
N TYR A 87 2.61 2.46 6.42
CA TYR A 87 3.08 2.24 5.04
C TYR A 87 3.70 3.49 4.42
N GLN A 88 3.29 4.70 4.86
CA GLN A 88 3.88 5.96 4.40
C GLN A 88 5.27 6.22 4.99
N GLN A 89 5.63 5.50 6.06
CA GLN A 89 6.89 5.61 6.78
C GLN A 89 7.87 4.49 6.39
N THR A 90 7.75 3.95 5.19
CA THR A 90 8.66 2.94 4.65
C THR A 90 8.97 3.24 3.20
N ILE A 91 10.22 2.95 2.78
CA ILE A 91 10.66 3.10 1.38
C ILE A 91 10.18 1.94 0.50
N GLU A 92 9.66 0.87 1.07
CA GLU A 92 9.20 -0.32 0.35
C GLU A 92 7.88 -0.09 -0.40
N ARG A 93 7.20 1.02 -0.12
CA ARG A 93 5.88 1.34 -0.68
C ARG A 93 5.94 2.59 -1.56
N HIS A 94 4.93 2.73 -2.42
CA HIS A 94 4.84 3.81 -3.41
C HIS A 94 4.73 5.23 -2.83
N TYR A 95 4.54 5.39 -1.53
CA TYR A 95 4.39 6.71 -0.89
C TYR A 95 5.63 7.60 -0.96
N GLY A 96 6.80 7.02 -1.27
CA GLY A 96 8.03 7.76 -1.54
C GLY A 96 8.10 8.41 -2.94
N THR A 97 7.11 8.15 -3.83
CA THR A 97 7.16 8.56 -5.25
C THR A 97 7.33 10.06 -5.46
N LEU A 98 6.79 10.90 -4.60
CA LEU A 98 6.97 12.35 -4.66
C LEU A 98 8.22 12.83 -3.90
N VAL A 99 8.61 12.12 -2.85
CA VAL A 99 9.73 12.48 -1.98
C VAL A 99 11.06 12.18 -2.67
N ILE A 100 11.23 10.98 -3.22
CA ILE A 100 12.52 10.52 -3.78
C ILE A 100 13.00 11.39 -4.95
N PRO A 101 12.21 11.68 -6.00
CA PRO A 101 12.65 12.55 -7.09
C PRO A 101 13.02 13.95 -6.61
N GLY A 102 12.25 14.51 -5.69
CA GLY A 102 12.55 15.83 -5.13
C GLY A 102 13.86 15.86 -4.34
N LEU A 103 14.14 14.82 -3.55
CA LEU A 103 15.43 14.69 -2.85
C LEU A 103 16.62 14.52 -3.82
N LEU A 104 16.42 13.77 -4.92
CA LEU A 104 17.43 13.65 -5.97
C LEU A 104 17.75 15.01 -6.59
N VAL A 105 16.72 15.79 -6.94
CA VAL A 105 16.90 17.14 -7.47
C VAL A 105 17.63 18.02 -6.46
N ALA A 106 17.24 18.00 -5.18
CA ALA A 106 17.92 18.76 -4.13
C ALA A 106 19.40 18.34 -3.97
N ALA A 107 19.70 17.04 -4.05
CA ALA A 107 21.07 16.54 -4.00
C ALA A 107 21.90 17.05 -5.20
N LEU A 108 21.35 16.96 -6.42
CA LEU A 108 22.03 17.43 -7.64
C LEU A 108 22.32 18.95 -7.57
N TYR A 109 21.32 19.74 -7.19
CA TYR A 109 21.53 21.19 -7.00
C TYR A 109 22.54 21.47 -5.90
N GLY A 110 22.48 20.75 -4.78
CA GLY A 110 23.45 20.92 -3.70
C GLY A 110 24.87 20.63 -4.14
N ILE A 111 25.10 19.54 -4.87
CA ILE A 111 26.43 19.18 -5.40
C ILE A 111 26.90 20.21 -6.44
N ALA A 112 26.00 20.64 -7.34
CA ALA A 112 26.37 21.62 -8.40
C ALA A 112 26.87 22.96 -7.85
N HIS A 113 26.46 23.37 -6.67
CA HIS A 113 26.90 24.62 -6.02
C HIS A 113 28.20 24.47 -5.22
N LEU A 114 28.73 23.27 -5.09
CA LEU A 114 30.01 23.06 -4.41
C LEU A 114 31.20 23.50 -5.29
N PRO A 115 32.36 23.81 -4.72
CA PRO A 115 33.59 23.99 -5.48
C PRO A 115 33.95 22.76 -6.31
N VAL A 116 34.30 22.94 -7.58
CA VAL A 116 34.58 21.85 -8.54
C VAL A 116 35.60 20.83 -8.01
N ARG A 117 36.58 21.33 -7.23
CA ARG A 117 37.64 20.48 -6.63
C ARG A 117 37.14 19.37 -5.71
N ILE A 118 35.95 19.54 -5.11
CA ILE A 118 35.37 18.52 -4.18
C ILE A 118 34.24 17.72 -4.81
N HIS A 119 33.76 18.05 -6.04
CA HIS A 119 32.67 17.36 -6.71
C HIS A 119 32.93 15.85 -6.76
N LYS A 120 34.12 15.43 -7.21
CA LYS A 120 34.45 14.00 -7.33
C LYS A 120 34.36 13.25 -6.01
N SER A 121 34.83 13.91 -4.92
CA SER A 121 34.77 13.29 -3.58
C SER A 121 33.33 13.16 -3.07
N VAL A 122 32.51 14.20 -3.28
CA VAL A 122 31.10 14.18 -2.85
C VAL A 122 30.30 13.18 -3.67
N VAL A 123 30.50 13.14 -4.99
CA VAL A 123 29.86 12.13 -5.86
C VAL A 123 30.30 10.73 -5.46
N GLY A 124 31.59 10.52 -5.16
CA GLY A 124 32.10 9.24 -4.66
C GLY A 124 31.41 8.82 -3.34
N LEU A 125 31.24 9.77 -2.41
CA LEU A 125 30.52 9.53 -1.17
C LEU A 125 29.05 9.14 -1.42
N VAL A 126 28.37 9.85 -2.31
CA VAL A 126 26.96 9.52 -2.68
C VAL A 126 26.88 8.12 -3.29
N ILE A 127 27.79 7.75 -4.20
CA ILE A 127 27.81 6.41 -4.79
C ILE A 127 28.02 5.34 -3.71
N ILE A 128 28.99 5.53 -2.81
CA ILE A 128 29.24 4.60 -1.71
C ILE A 128 28.02 4.49 -0.81
N SER A 129 27.40 5.60 -0.45
CA SER A 129 26.18 5.65 0.36
C SER A 129 25.01 4.97 -0.32
N ALA A 130 24.85 5.14 -1.64
CA ALA A 130 23.83 4.48 -2.43
C ALA A 130 24.03 2.95 -2.47
N VAL A 131 25.30 2.48 -2.63
CA VAL A 131 25.63 1.05 -2.60
C VAL A 131 25.35 0.45 -1.21
N ILE A 132 25.72 1.15 -0.14
CA ILE A 132 25.40 0.72 1.23
C ILE A 132 23.88 0.69 1.45
N GLY A 133 23.16 1.72 1.01
CA GLY A 133 21.71 1.77 1.08
C GLY A 133 21.03 0.64 0.30
N LEU A 134 21.53 0.35 -0.90
CA LEU A 134 21.07 -0.78 -1.73
C LEU A 134 21.30 -2.12 -1.00
N TYR A 135 22.46 -2.31 -0.39
CA TYR A 135 22.76 -3.52 0.39
C TYR A 135 21.85 -3.66 1.60
N LEU A 136 21.66 -2.59 2.38
CA LEU A 136 20.91 -2.64 3.64
C LEU A 136 19.40 -2.70 3.45
N TRP A 137 18.87 -2.00 2.46
CA TRP A 137 17.41 -1.77 2.30
C TRP A 137 16.89 -2.04 0.90
N GLY A 138 17.76 -2.22 -0.07
CA GLY A 138 17.35 -2.47 -1.45
C GLY A 138 16.92 -3.92 -1.68
N PRO A 139 16.11 -4.17 -2.72
CA PRO A 139 15.63 -5.50 -3.07
C PRO A 139 16.59 -6.27 -3.98
N ALA A 140 17.77 -5.74 -4.30
CA ALA A 140 18.70 -6.33 -5.26
C ALA A 140 19.21 -7.71 -4.85
N PRO A 141 19.53 -8.59 -5.81
CA PRO A 141 20.24 -9.83 -5.52
C PRO A 141 21.55 -9.53 -4.78
N GLY A 142 21.79 -10.25 -3.66
CA GLY A 142 22.95 -10.03 -2.80
C GLY A 142 22.76 -8.93 -1.73
N SER A 143 21.62 -8.23 -1.70
CA SER A 143 21.27 -7.36 -0.58
C SER A 143 20.94 -8.17 0.68
N ARG A 144 20.87 -7.47 1.82
CA ARG A 144 20.48 -8.08 3.11
C ARG A 144 19.06 -8.64 3.10
N HIS A 145 18.18 -8.04 2.29
CA HIS A 145 16.77 -8.42 2.13
C HIS A 145 16.43 -8.50 0.64
N PRO A 146 16.89 -9.54 -0.08
CA PRO A 146 16.63 -9.65 -1.51
C PRO A 146 15.13 -9.66 -1.77
N GLY A 147 14.71 -8.92 -2.79
CA GLY A 147 13.31 -8.79 -3.15
C GLY A 147 12.70 -10.10 -3.65
N ARG A 148 11.40 -10.26 -3.42
CA ARG A 148 10.64 -11.46 -3.81
C ARG A 148 10.53 -11.69 -5.32
N TRP A 149 10.85 -10.70 -6.13
CA TRP A 149 10.81 -10.79 -7.60
C TRP A 149 11.86 -11.74 -8.21
N VAL A 150 12.78 -12.25 -7.39
CA VAL A 150 13.75 -13.30 -7.77
C VAL A 150 13.29 -14.69 -7.30
N THR A 151 12.19 -14.79 -6.58
CA THR A 151 11.69 -16.06 -6.04
C THR A 151 10.79 -16.75 -7.06
N SER A 152 10.77 -18.09 -7.04
CA SER A 152 9.82 -18.90 -7.78
C SER A 152 8.37 -18.46 -7.53
N ALA A 153 7.52 -18.64 -8.53
CA ALA A 153 6.07 -18.45 -8.37
C ALA A 153 5.57 -19.21 -7.14
N PRO A 154 4.58 -18.67 -6.40
CA PRO A 154 3.96 -19.38 -5.28
C PRO A 154 3.43 -20.76 -5.75
N SER A 155 3.43 -21.74 -4.87
CA SER A 155 2.96 -23.10 -5.19
C SER A 155 1.51 -23.14 -5.71
N TYR A 156 0.70 -22.18 -5.29
CA TYR A 156 -0.69 -22.04 -5.71
C TYR A 156 -0.88 -21.33 -7.06
N ALA A 157 0.18 -20.79 -7.68
CA ALA A 157 0.05 -19.89 -8.84
C ALA A 157 -0.63 -20.59 -10.04
N GLN A 158 -0.20 -21.81 -10.37
CA GLN A 158 -0.79 -22.56 -11.48
C GLN A 158 -2.26 -22.89 -11.22
N THR A 159 -2.59 -23.33 -10.01
CA THR A 159 -3.97 -23.63 -9.62
C THR A 159 -4.84 -22.37 -9.60
N ALA A 160 -4.27 -21.22 -9.24
CA ALA A 160 -4.98 -19.94 -9.29
C ALA A 160 -5.26 -19.53 -10.74
N GLU A 161 -4.32 -19.72 -11.68
CA GLU A 161 -4.54 -19.48 -13.12
C GLU A 161 -5.64 -20.38 -13.67
N GLU A 162 -5.61 -21.69 -13.35
CA GLU A 162 -6.67 -22.63 -13.74
C GLU A 162 -8.03 -22.18 -13.19
N ALA A 163 -8.11 -21.73 -11.93
CA ALA A 163 -9.34 -21.24 -11.34
C ALA A 163 -9.84 -19.96 -12.00
N ILE A 164 -8.94 -19.03 -12.37
CA ILE A 164 -9.28 -17.79 -13.08
C ILE A 164 -9.89 -18.12 -14.46
N ASP A 165 -9.32 -19.07 -15.18
CA ASP A 165 -9.79 -19.48 -16.51
C ASP A 165 -11.17 -20.15 -16.48
N MET A 166 -11.56 -20.75 -15.34
CA MET A 166 -12.91 -21.31 -15.13
C MET A 166 -13.98 -20.24 -14.95
N ILE A 167 -13.60 -18.99 -14.64
CA ILE A 167 -14.55 -17.92 -14.36
C ILE A 167 -14.94 -17.20 -15.65
N PRO A 168 -16.23 -17.20 -16.07
CA PRO A 168 -16.66 -16.47 -17.26
C PRO A 168 -16.26 -15.00 -17.25
N ALA A 169 -15.90 -14.46 -18.42
CA ALA A 169 -15.33 -13.09 -18.51
C ALA A 169 -16.26 -11.99 -17.99
N GLN A 170 -17.58 -12.19 -18.04
CA GLN A 170 -18.58 -11.19 -17.62
C GLN A 170 -19.12 -11.46 -16.20
N ALA A 171 -18.74 -12.58 -15.55
CA ALA A 171 -19.24 -12.92 -14.24
C ALA A 171 -18.76 -11.95 -13.18
N SER A 172 -19.63 -11.64 -12.21
CA SER A 172 -19.27 -10.89 -11.01
C SER A 172 -18.45 -11.75 -10.06
N VAL A 173 -17.35 -11.20 -9.53
CA VAL A 173 -16.37 -11.97 -8.75
C VAL A 173 -15.99 -11.24 -7.47
N SER A 174 -15.90 -11.98 -6.38
CA SER A 174 -15.19 -11.56 -5.19
C SER A 174 -13.92 -12.40 -5.03
N ALA A 175 -12.74 -11.77 -5.04
CA ALA A 175 -11.48 -12.50 -5.05
C ALA A 175 -10.51 -12.03 -3.96
N ASP A 176 -9.61 -12.92 -3.55
CA ASP A 176 -8.51 -12.57 -2.65
C ASP A 176 -7.67 -11.43 -3.22
N TYR A 177 -7.15 -10.58 -2.34
CA TYR A 177 -6.30 -9.42 -2.69
C TYR A 177 -5.23 -9.73 -3.73
N HIS A 178 -4.57 -10.87 -3.60
CA HIS A 178 -3.49 -11.25 -4.51
C HIS A 178 -3.99 -11.64 -5.91
N LEU A 179 -5.28 -11.98 -6.05
CA LEU A 179 -5.89 -12.48 -7.28
C LEU A 179 -6.77 -11.45 -7.97
N VAL A 180 -7.28 -10.45 -7.25
CA VAL A 180 -8.15 -9.38 -7.76
C VAL A 180 -7.59 -8.71 -9.00
N THR A 181 -6.28 -8.44 -9.04
CA THR A 181 -5.64 -7.76 -10.17
C THR A 181 -5.73 -8.53 -11.49
N HIS A 182 -5.73 -9.86 -11.44
CA HIS A 182 -5.87 -10.73 -12.62
C HIS A 182 -7.29 -10.74 -13.17
N LEU A 183 -8.27 -10.28 -12.39
CA LEU A 183 -9.69 -10.25 -12.71
C LEU A 183 -10.21 -8.82 -12.97
N SER A 184 -9.34 -7.81 -12.97
CA SER A 184 -9.69 -6.38 -12.95
C SER A 184 -10.39 -5.84 -14.21
N HIS A 185 -10.45 -6.60 -15.30
CA HIS A 185 -11.13 -6.23 -16.56
C HIS A 185 -12.66 -6.48 -16.54
N ARG A 186 -13.21 -6.89 -15.39
CA ARG A 186 -14.65 -7.16 -15.22
C ARG A 186 -15.38 -5.90 -14.75
N SER A 187 -16.67 -5.81 -15.06
CA SER A 187 -17.52 -4.69 -14.62
C SER A 187 -17.78 -4.72 -13.12
N GLU A 188 -17.86 -5.93 -12.54
CA GLU A 188 -18.12 -6.14 -11.11
C GLU A 188 -17.08 -7.07 -10.49
N ILE A 189 -16.23 -6.46 -9.70
CA ILE A 189 -15.18 -7.14 -8.98
C ILE A 189 -15.08 -6.58 -7.56
N TYR A 190 -14.98 -7.49 -6.59
CA TYR A 190 -14.85 -7.16 -5.18
C TYR A 190 -13.60 -7.82 -4.63
N GLU A 191 -12.99 -7.17 -3.65
CA GLU A 191 -11.96 -7.79 -2.87
C GLU A 191 -12.58 -8.52 -1.70
N PHE A 192 -12.37 -9.83 -1.64
CA PHE A 192 -12.89 -10.66 -0.56
C PHE A 192 -12.32 -10.23 0.80
N PRO A 193 -13.12 -10.08 1.87
CA PRO A 193 -14.48 -10.59 2.06
C PRO A 193 -15.63 -9.64 1.66
N CYS A 194 -15.34 -8.54 0.94
CA CYS A 194 -16.41 -7.73 0.36
C CYS A 194 -17.12 -8.51 -0.75
N PRO A 195 -18.46 -8.36 -0.91
CA PRO A 195 -19.36 -7.42 -0.24
C PRO A 195 -20.05 -7.97 1.03
N TRP A 196 -19.72 -9.16 1.52
CA TRP A 196 -20.32 -9.71 2.75
C TRP A 196 -19.87 -9.01 4.02
N LEU A 197 -18.65 -8.50 4.03
CA LEU A 197 -18.13 -7.65 5.10
C LEU A 197 -17.51 -6.41 4.48
N ASP A 198 -17.88 -5.25 4.98
CA ASP A 198 -17.18 -4.01 4.66
C ASP A 198 -15.83 -4.02 5.39
N HIS A 199 -14.75 -4.15 4.64
CA HIS A 199 -13.41 -4.25 5.18
C HIS A 199 -12.63 -2.98 4.92
N ASN A 200 -12.26 -2.27 5.98
CA ASN A 200 -11.37 -1.13 5.85
C ASN A 200 -9.91 -1.61 5.83
N TRP A 201 -9.24 -1.35 4.73
CA TRP A 201 -7.84 -1.69 4.50
C TRP A 201 -6.86 -1.03 5.45
N GLU A 202 -7.17 0.17 5.94
CA GLU A 202 -6.23 1.00 6.65
C GLU A 202 -6.02 0.54 8.09
N ASP A 203 -7.07 0.14 8.75
CA ASP A 203 -7.04 -0.28 10.15
C ASP A 203 -7.32 -1.77 10.36
N GLY A 204 -7.66 -2.49 9.29
CA GLY A 204 -8.03 -3.91 9.35
C GLY A 204 -9.34 -4.17 10.08
N ARG A 205 -10.13 -3.14 10.36
CA ARG A 205 -11.43 -3.28 10.99
C ARG A 205 -12.45 -3.65 9.93
N SER A 206 -13.20 -4.67 10.24
CA SER A 206 -14.42 -5.02 9.54
C SER A 206 -15.55 -4.25 10.21
N THR A 207 -16.28 -3.46 9.45
CA THR A 207 -17.55 -2.94 9.93
C THR A 207 -18.61 -4.01 9.67
N ASP A 208 -19.54 -4.22 10.63
CA ASP A 208 -20.66 -5.17 10.48
C ASP A 208 -21.67 -4.75 9.39
N ARG A 209 -21.31 -3.80 8.55
CA ARG A 209 -22.14 -3.31 7.49
C ARG A 209 -22.07 -4.27 6.31
N THR A 210 -23.00 -5.18 6.24
CA THR A 210 -23.20 -6.05 5.09
C THR A 210 -23.76 -5.22 3.94
N LEU A 211 -23.11 -5.27 2.79
CA LEU A 211 -23.66 -4.77 1.54
C LEU A 211 -24.54 -5.87 0.93
N SER A 212 -25.68 -6.17 1.59
CA SER A 212 -26.50 -7.36 1.33
C SER A 212 -26.94 -7.47 -0.13
N ASP A 213 -27.34 -6.35 -0.73
CA ASP A 213 -27.86 -6.33 -2.10
C ASP A 213 -26.79 -6.75 -3.13
N ARG A 214 -25.55 -6.30 -2.91
CA ARG A 214 -24.40 -6.65 -3.77
C ARG A 214 -23.87 -8.07 -3.51
N ALA A 215 -24.02 -8.57 -2.30
CA ALA A 215 -23.62 -9.94 -1.97
C ALA A 215 -24.46 -10.98 -2.71
N GLU A 216 -25.72 -10.64 -3.06
CA GLU A 216 -26.59 -11.48 -3.86
C GLU A 216 -26.22 -11.49 -5.35
N GLU A 217 -25.46 -10.52 -5.83
CA GLU A 217 -25.04 -10.38 -7.23
C GLU A 217 -23.74 -11.14 -7.53
N VAL A 218 -22.97 -11.52 -6.51
CA VAL A 218 -21.67 -12.21 -6.71
C VAL A 218 -21.89 -13.64 -7.17
N GLU A 219 -21.39 -13.95 -8.36
CA GLU A 219 -21.51 -15.27 -8.99
C GLU A 219 -20.36 -16.20 -8.61
N TYR A 220 -19.14 -15.67 -8.47
CA TYR A 220 -17.95 -16.46 -8.15
C TYR A 220 -17.18 -15.88 -6.97
N VAL A 221 -16.58 -16.77 -6.18
CA VAL A 221 -15.69 -16.43 -5.07
C VAL A 221 -14.38 -17.16 -5.23
N LEU A 222 -13.27 -16.45 -5.35
CA LEU A 222 -11.92 -17.00 -5.52
C LEU A 222 -11.02 -16.58 -4.37
N VAL A 223 -10.63 -17.51 -3.50
CA VAL A 223 -9.94 -17.20 -2.23
C VAL A 223 -8.76 -18.13 -2.00
N LEU A 224 -7.71 -17.58 -1.34
CA LEU A 224 -6.61 -18.36 -0.80
C LEU A 224 -6.92 -18.77 0.66
N ARG A 225 -6.85 -20.07 1.00
CA ARG A 225 -7.17 -20.59 2.36
C ARG A 225 -6.27 -20.05 3.47
N GLU A 226 -5.03 -19.71 3.14
CA GLU A 226 -4.06 -19.17 4.11
C GLU A 226 -4.28 -17.69 4.44
N SER A 227 -5.42 -17.14 4.05
CA SER A 227 -5.80 -15.75 4.31
C SER A 227 -6.11 -15.48 5.78
N LYS A 228 -6.29 -14.19 6.11
CA LYS A 228 -6.58 -13.70 7.47
C LYS A 228 -7.80 -14.40 8.11
N PRO A 229 -7.89 -14.48 9.45
CA PRO A 229 -8.99 -15.18 10.16
C PRO A 229 -10.40 -14.78 9.70
N GLN A 230 -10.64 -13.48 9.46
CA GLN A 230 -11.94 -12.96 9.00
C GLN A 230 -12.33 -13.46 7.60
N VAL A 231 -11.32 -13.59 6.72
CA VAL A 231 -11.49 -14.16 5.38
C VAL A 231 -11.92 -15.62 5.50
N LYS A 232 -11.26 -16.39 6.36
CA LYS A 232 -11.55 -17.79 6.61
C LYS A 232 -12.96 -17.98 7.16
N GLU A 233 -13.37 -17.19 8.14
CA GLU A 233 -14.71 -17.26 8.73
C GLU A 233 -15.81 -16.98 7.70
N THR A 234 -15.62 -15.95 6.86
CA THR A 234 -16.57 -15.62 5.79
C THR A 234 -16.62 -16.73 4.74
N LEU A 235 -15.47 -17.28 4.33
CA LEU A 235 -15.40 -18.40 3.41
C LEU A 235 -16.15 -19.62 3.94
N ASP A 236 -15.88 -20.02 5.19
CA ASP A 236 -16.54 -21.16 5.84
C ASP A 236 -18.05 -20.96 5.93
N ARG A 237 -18.52 -19.74 6.17
CA ARG A 237 -19.95 -19.39 6.17
C ARG A 237 -20.56 -19.53 4.79
N LEU A 238 -19.90 -19.09 3.74
CA LEU A 238 -20.38 -19.21 2.37
C LEU A 238 -20.46 -20.67 1.93
N MET A 239 -19.44 -21.48 2.23
CA MET A 239 -19.43 -22.92 1.94
C MET A 239 -20.57 -23.68 2.64
N LYS A 240 -20.98 -23.22 3.84
CA LYS A 240 -22.08 -23.83 4.61
C LYS A 240 -23.46 -23.29 4.24
N SER A 241 -23.54 -22.18 3.51
CA SER A 241 -24.81 -21.49 3.23
C SER A 241 -25.72 -22.24 2.25
N GLY A 242 -25.18 -23.17 1.45
CA GLY A 242 -25.90 -23.84 0.36
C GLY A 242 -26.14 -22.93 -0.86
N ASN A 243 -25.68 -21.69 -0.83
CA ASN A 243 -25.84 -20.76 -1.96
C ASN A 243 -24.69 -20.86 -2.96
N TYR A 244 -23.60 -21.52 -2.59
CA TYR A 244 -22.40 -21.68 -3.39
C TYR A 244 -21.95 -23.12 -3.44
N GLN A 245 -21.60 -23.60 -4.63
CA GLN A 245 -20.97 -24.89 -4.85
C GLN A 245 -19.46 -24.72 -4.99
N THR A 246 -18.70 -25.65 -4.40
CA THR A 246 -17.24 -25.68 -4.59
C THR A 246 -16.92 -26.24 -5.97
N VAL A 247 -16.32 -25.41 -6.83
CA VAL A 247 -15.88 -25.80 -8.19
C VAL A 247 -14.45 -26.33 -8.16
N LEU A 248 -13.58 -25.71 -7.35
CA LEU A 248 -12.20 -26.11 -7.17
C LEU A 248 -11.77 -25.89 -5.72
N ASP A 249 -11.05 -26.87 -5.17
CA ASP A 249 -10.41 -26.78 -3.85
C ASP A 249 -9.11 -27.59 -3.89
N ARG A 250 -8.03 -26.93 -4.25
CA ARG A 250 -6.72 -27.56 -4.44
C ARG A 250 -5.59 -26.57 -4.15
N GLU A 251 -4.50 -27.05 -3.53
CA GLU A 251 -3.29 -26.28 -3.24
C GLU A 251 -3.55 -24.93 -2.52
N GLY A 252 -4.58 -24.90 -1.67
CA GLY A 252 -4.97 -23.72 -0.93
C GLY A 252 -5.80 -22.70 -1.73
N VAL A 253 -6.11 -22.97 -3.00
CA VAL A 253 -7.03 -22.18 -3.82
C VAL A 253 -8.42 -22.76 -3.72
N VAL A 254 -9.41 -21.91 -3.42
CA VAL A 254 -10.82 -22.28 -3.38
C VAL A 254 -11.59 -21.41 -4.36
N LEU A 255 -12.27 -22.05 -5.31
CA LEU A 255 -13.22 -21.41 -6.21
C LEU A 255 -14.64 -21.91 -5.88
N LEU A 256 -15.51 -20.97 -5.57
CA LEU A 256 -16.93 -21.22 -5.39
C LEU A 256 -17.71 -20.61 -6.54
N ALA A 257 -18.73 -21.29 -7.03
CA ALA A 257 -19.71 -20.75 -7.96
C ALA A 257 -21.10 -20.74 -7.30
N ARG A 258 -21.88 -19.71 -7.57
CA ARG A 258 -23.23 -19.58 -7.04
C ARG A 258 -24.15 -20.65 -7.62
N GLU A 259 -24.97 -21.27 -6.81
CA GLU A 259 -26.05 -22.17 -7.25
C GLU A 259 -27.27 -21.35 -7.66
N GLY A 260 -27.61 -21.40 -8.95
CA GLY A 260 -28.78 -20.73 -9.53
C GLY A 260 -28.47 -19.39 -10.22
N PRO A 261 -29.43 -18.84 -10.99
CA PRO A 261 -29.25 -17.56 -11.68
C PRO A 261 -29.08 -16.45 -10.65
N ALA A 262 -28.12 -15.53 -10.90
CA ALA A 262 -28.05 -14.25 -10.21
C ALA A 262 -29.40 -13.53 -10.38
N LYS A 263 -29.97 -13.03 -9.29
CA LYS A 263 -31.25 -12.30 -9.30
C LYS A 263 -31.08 -10.89 -9.83
#